data_db394e9a42bad38dd4359c2134539bce
#
_entry.id   db394e9a42bad38dd4359c2134539bce
#
_cell.length_a   1.000
_cell.length_b   1.000
_cell.length_c   1.000
_cell.angle_alpha   90.00
_cell.angle_beta   90.00
_cell.angle_gamma   90.00
#
_symmetry.space_group_name_H-M   'P 1'
#
loop_
_entity.id
_entity.type
_entity.pdbx_description
1 polymer ?
#
loop_
_entity_poly.entity_id
_entity_poly.type
_entity_poly.pdbx_seq_one_letter_code
_entity_poly.pdbx_strand_id
1 'polypeptide(L)'
;MSGSLQAYLNNETDLTVLDNGIKVATEDSGAPTATIGLFVNTGSKYETAANNGVANFVEHLLFKGTDKRTASQLEAELDSIGARVNTVTSREETAFYATCLKEDVGRCVEILSDVVQNPKFSEAVRILSSFITVGRKI
;
A
#
# COMPACT_ATOMS: atom_id res chain seq x y z
N MET A 1 -30.62 -20.82 -6.30
CA MET A 1 -29.73 -19.66 -6.46
C MET A 1 -29.81 -18.63 -5.33
N SER A 2 -30.38 -18.93 -4.16
CA SER A 2 -30.52 -17.95 -3.05
C SER A 2 -29.51 -18.11 -1.91
N GLY A 3 -28.71 -19.17 -1.88
CA GLY A 3 -27.79 -19.43 -0.77
C GLY A 3 -26.48 -18.60 -0.80
N SER A 4 -26.02 -18.23 -1.99
CA SER A 4 -24.74 -17.48 -2.13
C SER A 4 -24.88 -16.00 -1.76
N LEU A 5 -26.03 -15.39 -2.01
CA LEU A 5 -26.28 -13.98 -1.67
C LEU A 5 -26.43 -13.78 -0.16
N GLN A 6 -27.06 -14.77 0.52
CA GLN A 6 -27.28 -14.75 1.97
C GLN A 6 -25.96 -14.88 2.75
N ALA A 7 -24.98 -15.62 2.20
CA ALA A 7 -23.65 -15.74 2.79
C ALA A 7 -22.84 -14.42 2.71
N TYR A 8 -23.01 -13.66 1.63
CA TYR A 8 -22.39 -12.34 1.50
C TYR A 8 -22.99 -11.28 2.42
N LEU A 9 -24.25 -11.42 2.82
CA LEU A 9 -24.96 -10.46 3.67
C LEU A 9 -24.73 -10.69 5.17
N ASN A 10 -24.15 -11.83 5.57
CA ASN A 10 -23.92 -12.22 6.97
C ASN A 10 -22.46 -12.11 7.42
N ASN A 11 -21.57 -11.55 6.61
CA ASN A 11 -20.19 -11.34 7.03
C ASN A 11 -20.14 -10.17 8.02
N GLU A 12 -19.79 -10.49 9.26
CA GLU A 12 -19.50 -9.48 10.27
C GLU A 12 -18.06 -8.96 10.07
N THR A 13 -17.92 -7.64 10.07
CA THR A 13 -16.61 -7.00 10.06
C THR A 13 -16.11 -6.90 11.48
N ASP A 14 -15.00 -7.58 11.78
CA ASP A 14 -14.30 -7.45 13.04
C ASP A 14 -13.40 -6.22 13.03
N LEU A 15 -13.55 -5.36 14.04
CA LEU A 15 -12.74 -4.16 14.21
C LEU A 15 -11.88 -4.29 15.47
N THR A 16 -10.58 -4.29 15.28
CA THR A 16 -9.57 -4.32 16.36
C THR A 16 -8.75 -3.04 16.36
N VAL A 17 -8.50 -2.47 17.53
CA VAL A 17 -7.57 -1.34 17.70
C VAL A 17 -6.34 -1.87 18.44
N LEU A 18 -5.17 -1.76 17.81
CA LEU A 18 -3.90 -2.15 18.40
C LEU A 18 -3.41 -1.11 19.41
N ASP A 19 -2.50 -1.50 20.31
CA ASP A 19 -1.95 -0.62 21.37
C ASP A 19 -1.29 0.66 20.80
N ASN A 20 -0.77 0.59 19.57
CA ASN A 20 -0.18 1.73 18.86
C ASN A 20 -1.21 2.63 18.15
N GLY A 21 -2.51 2.33 18.29
CA GLY A 21 -3.61 3.09 17.69
C GLY A 21 -3.98 2.70 16.25
N ILE A 22 -3.30 1.72 15.65
CA ILE A 22 -3.69 1.21 14.33
C ILE A 22 -5.04 0.49 14.44
N LYS A 23 -5.95 0.82 13.55
CA LYS A 23 -7.25 0.17 13.42
C LYS A 23 -7.17 -0.91 12.35
N VAL A 24 -7.52 -2.13 12.71
CA VAL A 24 -7.54 -3.28 11.81
C VAL A 24 -8.99 -3.72 11.66
N ALA A 25 -9.49 -3.71 10.43
CA ALA A 25 -10.79 -4.24 10.08
C ALA A 25 -10.60 -5.52 9.25
N THR A 26 -11.25 -6.60 9.64
CA THR A 26 -11.18 -7.88 8.94
C THR A 26 -12.57 -8.41 8.64
N GLU A 27 -12.71 -9.02 7.47
CA GLU A 27 -13.92 -9.68 7.01
C GLU A 27 -13.54 -10.96 6.26
N ASP A 28 -14.12 -12.10 6.63
CA ASP A 28 -13.91 -13.36 5.92
C ASP A 28 -15.05 -13.62 4.93
N SER A 29 -14.80 -13.37 3.66
CA SER A 29 -15.75 -13.65 2.57
C SER A 29 -15.79 -15.12 2.16
N GLY A 30 -14.96 -15.99 2.75
CA GLY A 30 -14.81 -17.39 2.34
C GLY A 30 -14.15 -17.59 0.96
N ALA A 31 -13.65 -16.53 0.35
CA ALA A 31 -12.97 -16.59 -0.94
C ALA A 31 -11.55 -17.18 -0.83
N PRO A 32 -11.03 -17.83 -1.90
CA PRO A 32 -9.66 -18.33 -1.93
C PRO A 32 -8.61 -17.23 -2.01
N THR A 33 -9.00 -16.00 -2.37
CA THR A 33 -8.16 -14.82 -2.44
C THR A 33 -8.53 -13.83 -1.35
N ALA A 34 -7.55 -13.05 -0.89
CA ALA A 34 -7.74 -11.97 0.05
C ALA A 34 -7.21 -10.65 -0.53
N THR A 35 -7.88 -9.56 -0.18
CA THR A 35 -7.41 -8.22 -0.48
C THR A 35 -7.05 -7.52 0.83
N ILE A 36 -5.83 -7.00 0.91
CA ILE A 36 -5.31 -6.25 2.04
C ILE A 36 -5.26 -4.79 1.63
N GLY A 37 -5.88 -3.91 2.41
CA GLY A 37 -5.83 -2.47 2.22
C GLY A 37 -5.10 -1.81 3.38
N LEU A 38 -4.11 -0.97 3.09
CA LEU A 38 -3.44 -0.10 4.05
C LEU A 38 -3.78 1.35 3.69
N PHE A 39 -4.40 2.05 4.62
CA PHE A 39 -4.85 3.44 4.44
C PHE A 39 -4.02 4.36 5.32
N VAL A 40 -3.43 5.38 4.71
CA VAL A 40 -2.66 6.41 5.39
C VAL A 40 -3.38 7.74 5.17
N ASN A 41 -3.79 8.39 6.25
CA ASN A 41 -4.51 9.66 6.21
C ASN A 41 -3.56 10.82 5.88
N THR A 42 -2.93 10.73 4.70
CA THR A 42 -2.08 11.77 4.12
C THR A 42 -2.23 11.77 2.60
N GLY A 43 -2.27 12.94 2.01
CA GLY A 43 -2.45 13.12 0.57
C GLY A 43 -2.06 14.52 0.13
N SER A 44 -2.33 14.87 -1.12
CA SER A 44 -1.87 16.11 -1.74
C SER A 44 -2.42 17.40 -1.10
N LYS A 45 -3.46 17.33 -0.27
CA LYS A 45 -3.96 18.52 0.46
C LYS A 45 -2.97 19.07 1.49
N TYR A 46 -2.01 18.27 1.93
CA TYR A 46 -0.96 18.67 2.87
C TYR A 46 0.29 19.24 2.17
N GLU A 47 0.28 19.23 0.84
CA GLU A 47 1.38 19.78 0.06
C GLU A 47 1.32 21.31 0.05
N THR A 48 2.51 21.90 -0.03
CA THR A 48 2.71 23.35 -0.19
C THR A 48 3.24 23.64 -1.59
N ALA A 49 3.33 24.89 -1.98
CA ALA A 49 3.94 25.27 -3.25
C ALA A 49 5.40 24.80 -3.39
N ALA A 50 6.10 24.58 -2.27
CA ALA A 50 7.50 24.14 -2.26
C ALA A 50 7.65 22.62 -2.48
N ASN A 51 6.63 21.82 -2.12
CA ASN A 51 6.68 20.35 -2.18
C ASN A 51 5.51 19.73 -2.97
N ASN A 52 4.93 20.48 -3.90
CA ASN A 52 3.80 20.04 -4.71
C ASN A 52 4.18 18.81 -5.55
N GLY A 53 3.38 17.74 -5.45
CA GLY A 53 3.58 16.46 -6.14
C GLY A 53 4.33 15.42 -5.31
N VAL A 54 4.74 15.74 -4.07
CA VAL A 54 5.48 14.80 -3.20
C VAL A 54 4.67 13.55 -2.91
N ALA A 55 3.38 13.64 -2.64
CA ALA A 55 2.55 12.48 -2.32
C ALA A 55 2.54 11.45 -3.48
N ASN A 56 2.31 11.91 -4.70
CA ASN A 56 2.35 11.06 -5.89
C ASN A 56 3.76 10.51 -6.15
N PHE A 57 4.78 11.31 -5.87
CA PHE A 57 6.16 10.89 -6.03
C PHE A 57 6.55 9.79 -5.04
N VAL A 58 6.20 9.93 -3.76
CA VAL A 58 6.42 8.92 -2.73
C VAL A 58 5.74 7.60 -3.10
N GLU A 59 4.52 7.63 -3.62
CA GLU A 59 3.81 6.46 -4.12
C GLU A 59 4.67 5.64 -5.10
N HIS A 60 5.28 6.30 -6.08
CA HIS A 60 6.11 5.62 -7.08
C HIS A 60 7.44 5.11 -6.51
N LEU A 61 7.90 5.64 -5.40
CA LEU A 61 9.18 5.30 -4.80
C LEU A 61 9.12 4.18 -3.77
N LEU A 62 8.00 4.01 -3.09
CA LEU A 62 7.86 3.05 -2.00
C LEU A 62 8.23 1.63 -2.42
N PHE A 63 7.89 1.23 -3.65
CA PHE A 63 8.21 -0.11 -4.18
C PHE A 63 9.57 -0.20 -4.88
N LYS A 64 10.42 0.82 -4.77
CA LYS A 64 11.79 0.79 -5.34
C LYS A 64 12.84 0.19 -4.40
N GLY A 65 12.41 -0.39 -3.30
CA GLY A 65 13.22 -1.13 -2.34
C GLY A 65 13.05 -0.64 -0.91
N THR A 66 13.43 -1.49 0.01
CA THR A 66 13.43 -1.24 1.44
C THR A 66 14.85 -1.43 2.00
N ASP A 67 15.02 -1.22 3.29
CA ASP A 67 16.31 -1.51 3.94
C ASP A 67 16.65 -3.00 3.90
N LYS A 68 15.64 -3.87 3.81
CA LYS A 68 15.80 -5.33 3.78
C LYS A 68 15.82 -5.92 2.38
N ARG A 69 15.19 -5.24 1.40
CA ARG A 69 14.93 -5.79 0.07
C ARG A 69 15.30 -4.78 -1.01
N THR A 70 16.01 -5.23 -2.03
CA THR A 70 16.15 -4.45 -3.27
C THR A 70 14.82 -4.44 -4.04
N ALA A 71 14.66 -3.53 -4.99
CA ALA A 71 13.47 -3.48 -5.85
C ALA A 71 13.20 -4.83 -6.54
N SER A 72 14.24 -5.46 -7.10
CA SER A 72 14.12 -6.76 -7.78
C SER A 72 13.74 -7.90 -6.83
N GLN A 73 14.24 -7.87 -5.59
CA GLN A 73 13.87 -8.86 -4.57
C GLN A 73 12.41 -8.68 -4.14
N LEU A 74 11.98 -7.44 -3.96
CA LEU A 74 10.59 -7.11 -3.62
C LEU A 74 9.63 -7.59 -4.69
N GLU A 75 9.93 -7.31 -5.96
CA GLU A 75 9.15 -7.75 -7.11
C GLU A 75 9.11 -9.29 -7.20
N ALA A 76 10.26 -9.95 -7.08
CA ALA A 76 10.33 -11.42 -7.10
C ALA A 76 9.55 -12.07 -5.94
N GLU A 77 9.57 -11.48 -4.74
CA GLU A 77 8.78 -11.98 -3.61
C GLU A 77 7.28 -11.82 -3.85
N LEU A 78 6.83 -10.67 -4.35
CA LEU A 78 5.43 -10.44 -4.70
C LEU A 78 4.96 -11.40 -5.81
N ASP A 79 5.76 -11.58 -6.84
CA ASP A 79 5.48 -12.53 -7.93
C ASP A 79 5.39 -13.97 -7.43
N SER A 80 6.28 -14.36 -6.50
CA SER A 80 6.30 -15.73 -5.94
C SER A 80 5.03 -16.13 -5.20
N ILE A 81 4.33 -15.16 -4.62
CA ILE A 81 3.03 -15.34 -3.93
C ILE A 81 1.85 -14.91 -4.81
N GLY A 82 2.09 -14.59 -6.08
CA GLY A 82 1.06 -14.13 -7.00
C GLY A 82 0.35 -12.84 -6.56
N ALA A 83 1.01 -12.03 -5.73
CA ALA A 83 0.41 -10.81 -5.20
C ALA A 83 0.37 -9.70 -6.26
N ARG A 84 -0.76 -9.02 -6.34
CA ARG A 84 -0.92 -7.82 -7.17
C ARG A 84 -1.07 -6.62 -6.25
N VAL A 85 -0.18 -5.66 -6.40
CA VAL A 85 -0.17 -4.43 -5.60
C VAL A 85 -0.62 -3.25 -6.46
N ASN A 86 -1.53 -2.46 -5.91
CA ASN A 86 -1.98 -1.19 -6.48
C ASN A 86 -1.87 -0.11 -5.41
N THR A 87 -1.56 1.10 -5.82
CA THR A 87 -1.50 2.28 -4.97
C THR A 87 -2.40 3.36 -5.53
N VAL A 88 -3.02 4.11 -4.64
CA VAL A 88 -3.89 5.23 -5.00
C VAL A 88 -3.57 6.38 -4.07
N THR A 89 -3.15 7.50 -4.63
CA THR A 89 -2.96 8.76 -3.89
C THR A 89 -4.06 9.73 -4.26
N SER A 90 -4.84 10.11 -3.27
CA SER A 90 -5.88 11.13 -3.37
C SER A 90 -5.43 12.45 -2.73
N ARG A 91 -6.35 13.40 -2.64
CA ARG A 91 -6.10 14.67 -1.92
C ARG A 91 -5.99 14.46 -0.41
N GLU A 92 -6.69 13.48 0.15
CA GLU A 92 -6.87 13.29 1.59
C GLU A 92 -6.11 12.09 2.13
N GLU A 93 -5.97 11.04 1.33
CA GLU A 93 -5.40 9.77 1.76
C GLU A 93 -4.54 9.13 0.68
N THR A 94 -3.63 8.29 1.11
CA THR A 94 -2.89 7.36 0.27
C THR A 94 -3.27 5.94 0.69
N ALA A 95 -3.64 5.11 -0.28
CA ALA A 95 -4.05 3.75 -0.04
C ALA A 95 -3.17 2.77 -0.84
N PHE A 96 -2.80 1.68 -0.19
CA PHE A 96 -2.05 0.56 -0.77
C PHE A 96 -2.95 -0.68 -0.71
N TYR A 97 -3.19 -1.31 -1.86
CA TYR A 97 -3.98 -2.52 -1.95
C TYR A 97 -3.12 -3.66 -2.47
N ALA A 98 -3.17 -4.79 -1.81
CA ALA A 98 -2.54 -6.01 -2.28
C ALA A 98 -3.57 -7.13 -2.32
N THR A 99 -3.66 -7.83 -3.44
CA THR A 99 -4.49 -9.03 -3.60
C THR A 99 -3.58 -10.24 -3.73
N CYS A 100 -3.78 -11.24 -2.89
CA CYS A 100 -3.00 -12.48 -2.86
C CYS A 100 -3.89 -13.69 -2.55
N LEU A 101 -3.33 -14.90 -2.52
CA LEU A 101 -4.00 -16.07 -2.01
C LEU A 101 -4.20 -15.97 -0.49
N LYS A 102 -5.27 -16.57 0.04
CA LYS A 102 -5.60 -16.53 1.47
C LYS A 102 -4.47 -17.07 2.36
N GLU A 103 -3.75 -18.07 1.89
CA GLU A 103 -2.59 -18.67 2.59
C GLU A 103 -1.37 -17.74 2.67
N ASP A 104 -1.23 -16.78 1.75
CA ASP A 104 -0.11 -15.84 1.68
C ASP A 104 -0.38 -14.47 2.32
N VAL A 105 -1.54 -14.27 2.95
CA VAL A 105 -1.92 -13.01 3.59
C VAL A 105 -0.87 -12.53 4.59
N GLY A 106 -0.33 -13.41 5.44
CA GLY A 106 0.67 -13.05 6.43
C GLY A 106 1.95 -12.51 5.79
N ARG A 107 2.42 -13.15 4.72
CA ARG A 107 3.60 -12.72 3.97
C ARG A 107 3.35 -11.40 3.23
N CYS A 108 2.17 -11.26 2.64
CA CYS A 108 1.78 -10.04 1.95
C CYS A 108 1.71 -8.84 2.91
N VAL A 109 1.15 -9.01 4.11
CA VAL A 109 1.12 -7.98 5.17
C VAL A 109 2.54 -7.60 5.61
N GLU A 110 3.44 -8.58 5.78
CA GLU A 110 4.84 -8.32 6.15
C GLU A 110 5.56 -7.49 5.08
N ILE A 111 5.38 -7.81 3.80
CA ILE A 111 5.97 -7.06 2.68
C ILE A 111 5.41 -5.64 2.64
N LEU A 112 4.10 -5.45 2.73
CA LEU A 112 3.48 -4.12 2.74
C LEU A 112 3.95 -3.28 3.93
N SER A 113 4.07 -3.90 5.10
CA SER A 113 4.58 -3.25 6.31
C SER A 113 6.02 -2.76 6.12
N ASP A 114 6.88 -3.58 5.55
CA ASP A 114 8.28 -3.23 5.28
C ASP A 114 8.39 -2.08 4.26
N VAL A 115 7.61 -2.13 3.19
CA VAL A 115 7.57 -1.08 2.16
C VAL A 115 7.17 0.27 2.73
N VAL A 116 6.19 0.30 3.64
CA VAL A 116 5.68 1.57 4.19
C VAL A 116 6.55 2.08 5.35
N GLN A 117 7.09 1.19 6.18
CA GLN A 117 7.85 1.59 7.36
C GLN A 117 9.34 1.82 7.10
N ASN A 118 9.93 1.10 6.14
CA ASN A 118 11.37 1.11 5.89
C ASN A 118 11.71 1.36 4.40
N PRO A 119 11.10 2.36 3.74
CA PRO A 119 11.39 2.63 2.33
C PRO A 119 12.81 3.14 2.17
N LYS A 120 13.56 2.56 1.23
CA LYS A 120 14.91 3.00 0.89
C LYS A 120 14.84 4.02 -0.25
N PHE A 121 14.83 5.29 0.08
CA PHE A 121 14.97 6.36 -0.90
C PHE A 121 16.44 6.48 -1.32
N SER A 122 16.84 5.87 -2.43
CA SER A 122 18.19 6.02 -2.95
C SER A 122 18.48 7.48 -3.32
N GLU A 123 19.76 7.88 -3.25
CA GLU A 123 20.16 9.25 -3.58
C GLU A 123 19.83 9.64 -5.02
N ALA A 124 19.90 8.68 -5.95
CA ALA A 124 19.46 8.85 -7.34
C ALA A 124 17.97 9.23 -7.44
N VAL A 125 17.16 8.68 -6.57
CA VAL A 125 15.74 8.95 -6.47
C VAL A 125 15.47 10.33 -5.87
N ARG A 126 16.25 10.76 -4.86
CA ARG A 126 16.21 12.13 -4.29
C ARG A 126 16.62 13.17 -5.34
N ILE A 127 17.63 12.88 -6.15
CA ILE A 127 18.07 13.73 -7.25
C ILE A 127 16.98 13.84 -8.32
N LEU A 128 16.37 12.71 -8.71
CA LEU A 128 15.27 12.71 -9.69
C LEU A 128 14.06 13.54 -9.20
N SER A 129 13.77 13.50 -7.89
CA SER A 129 12.69 14.30 -7.29
C SER A 129 12.94 15.77 -7.41
N SER A 130 14.19 16.20 -7.24
CA SER A 130 14.56 17.62 -7.37
C SER A 130 14.38 18.14 -8.80
N PHE A 131 14.66 17.29 -9.81
CA PHE A 131 14.46 17.65 -11.22
C PHE A 131 12.97 17.71 -11.62
N ILE A 132 12.14 16.80 -11.11
CA ILE A 132 10.70 16.79 -11.40
C ILE A 132 10.01 18.01 -10.75
N THR A 133 10.44 18.40 -9.56
CA THR A 133 9.92 19.60 -8.88
C THR A 133 10.30 20.89 -9.62
N VAL A 134 11.48 20.95 -10.24
CA VAL A 134 11.93 22.11 -11.04
C VAL A 134 11.27 22.17 -12.41
N GLY A 135 10.99 21.02 -13.05
CA GLY A 135 10.33 20.94 -14.37
C GLY A 135 8.85 21.32 -14.40
N ARG A 136 8.20 21.49 -13.26
CA ARG A 136 6.78 21.91 -13.13
C ARG A 136 6.58 23.40 -12.87
N LYS A 137 7.61 24.21 -13.03
CA LYS A 137 7.47 25.67 -13.11
C LYS A 137 7.31 26.11 -14.58
N ILE A 138 6.16 25.80 -15.14
CA ILE A 138 5.61 26.50 -16.33
C ILE A 138 4.14 26.77 -16.03
#